data_905bb6b3c586797fb6b7ec6458569f8b
#
_entry.id   905bb6b3c586797fb6b7ec6458569f8b
#
_cell.length_a   1.000
_cell.length_b   1.000
_cell.length_c   1.000
_cell.angle_alpha   90.00
_cell.angle_beta   90.00
_cell.angle_gamma   90.00
#
_symmetry.space_group_name_H-M   'P 1'
#
loop_
_entity.id
_entity.type
_entity.pdbx_description
1 polymer ?
#
loop_
_entity_poly.entity_id
_entity_poly.type
_entity_poly.pdbx_seq_one_letter_code
_entity_poly.pdbx_strand_id
1 'polypeptide(L)'
;TSAAVANGFPADSPFNSDLFYKLTQYAVFGEASYDLTEALTVTAGGRFYDFEEDRTISSGGLFANGDSNVKDTTSSDGFTPRVLLSYDATDTITLNAQASQGFRLGGGNDPLNVPLCSPQDQAIFGGFQSYGDEKLWNYEVGMKAKTGTVTFNTAAFYTDIQDLQVTLDAGSCSSRIVFNVEEAHTAGLEAELGWSPADGLVLSFAAS
;
A
#
# COMPACT_ATOMS: atom_id res chain seq x y z
N THR A 1 29.51 19.32 -19.14
CA THR A 1 29.71 18.31 -18.07
C THR A 1 30.86 17.39 -18.42
N SER A 2 31.66 16.99 -17.41
CA SER A 2 32.67 15.94 -17.59
C SER A 2 32.00 14.58 -17.86
N ALA A 3 32.76 13.66 -18.48
CA ALA A 3 32.24 12.29 -18.73
C ALA A 3 31.82 11.57 -17.43
N ALA A 4 32.49 11.83 -16.32
CA ALA A 4 32.12 11.26 -15.00
C ALA A 4 30.76 11.79 -14.51
N VAL A 5 30.49 13.08 -14.65
CA VAL A 5 29.20 13.70 -14.28
C VAL A 5 28.08 13.24 -15.23
N ALA A 6 28.36 13.06 -16.51
CA ALA A 6 27.39 12.58 -17.47
C ALA A 6 27.04 11.08 -17.24
N ASN A 7 27.96 10.28 -16.69
CA ASN A 7 27.76 8.85 -16.38
C ASN A 7 27.16 8.04 -17.55
N GLY A 8 27.65 8.29 -18.78
CA GLY A 8 27.16 7.63 -20.00
C GLY A 8 25.88 8.24 -20.62
N PHE A 9 25.22 9.17 -19.95
CA PHE A 9 24.10 9.93 -20.50
C PHE A 9 24.56 11.13 -21.35
N PRO A 10 23.66 11.83 -22.06
CA PRO A 10 24.02 13.00 -22.86
C PRO A 10 24.77 14.04 -22.04
N ALA A 11 25.85 14.59 -22.60
CA ALA A 11 26.60 15.68 -21.99
C ALA A 11 25.72 16.93 -21.83
N ASP A 12 26.02 17.73 -20.81
CA ASP A 12 25.36 19.01 -20.49
C ASP A 12 23.86 18.90 -20.18
N SER A 13 23.38 17.68 -19.85
CA SER A 13 22.04 17.46 -19.33
C SER A 13 21.98 17.81 -17.84
N PRO A 14 20.90 18.44 -17.34
CA PRO A 14 20.72 18.70 -15.92
C PRO A 14 20.63 17.41 -15.10
N PHE A 15 19.82 16.47 -15.53
CA PHE A 15 19.58 15.20 -14.84
C PHE A 15 19.08 14.13 -15.81
N ASN A 16 19.59 12.94 -15.65
CA ASN A 16 19.10 11.72 -16.30
C ASN A 16 19.09 10.58 -15.28
N SER A 17 18.15 9.67 -15.42
CA SER A 17 18.09 8.46 -14.60
C SER A 17 17.55 7.31 -15.44
N ASP A 18 18.17 6.16 -15.28
CA ASP A 18 17.70 4.87 -15.78
C ASP A 18 17.46 3.95 -14.58
N LEU A 19 16.21 3.51 -14.44
CA LEU A 19 15.72 2.75 -13.30
C LEU A 19 15.23 1.39 -13.81
N PHE A 20 15.90 0.35 -13.39
CA PHE A 20 15.51 -1.02 -13.68
C PHE A 20 15.07 -1.73 -12.42
N TYR A 21 13.87 -2.31 -12.46
CA TYR A 21 13.29 -3.11 -11.39
C TYR A 21 12.91 -4.48 -11.92
N LYS A 22 13.24 -5.51 -11.17
CA LYS A 22 12.76 -6.88 -11.39
C LYS A 22 12.18 -7.41 -10.10
N LEU A 23 10.85 -7.49 -10.05
CA LEU A 23 10.12 -8.09 -8.93
C LEU A 23 9.80 -9.55 -9.25
N THR A 24 10.16 -10.44 -8.35
CA THR A 24 9.76 -11.84 -8.36
C THR A 24 8.94 -12.11 -7.10
N GLN A 25 7.70 -12.57 -7.25
CA GLN A 25 6.82 -12.87 -6.13
C GLN A 25 6.17 -14.23 -6.30
N TYR A 26 6.15 -15.00 -5.23
CA TYR A 26 5.36 -16.22 -5.09
C TYR A 26 4.33 -16.02 -3.99
N ALA A 27 3.11 -16.52 -4.23
CA ALA A 27 2.08 -16.49 -3.20
C ALA A 27 1.20 -17.73 -3.30
N VAL A 28 0.82 -18.25 -2.13
CA VAL A 28 -0.19 -19.30 -1.99
C VAL A 28 -1.29 -18.76 -1.08
N PHE A 29 -2.54 -18.90 -1.49
CA PHE A 29 -3.67 -18.43 -0.71
C PHE A 29 -4.80 -19.43 -0.78
N GLY A 30 -5.66 -19.39 0.23
CA GLY A 30 -6.87 -20.19 0.30
C GLY A 30 -7.86 -19.61 1.29
N GLU A 31 -9.12 -19.91 1.06
CA GLU A 31 -10.23 -19.50 1.93
C GLU A 31 -11.21 -20.68 2.03
N ALA A 32 -11.80 -20.86 3.20
CA ALA A 32 -12.85 -21.83 3.46
C ALA A 32 -13.99 -21.21 4.25
N SER A 33 -15.21 -21.50 3.86
CA SER A 33 -16.44 -21.09 4.55
C SER A 33 -17.11 -22.27 5.18
N TYR A 34 -17.68 -22.08 6.36
CA TYR A 34 -18.41 -23.09 7.10
C TYR A 34 -19.67 -22.48 7.73
N ASP A 35 -20.81 -23.10 7.47
CA ASP A 35 -22.08 -22.69 8.05
C ASP A 35 -22.19 -23.27 9.48
N LEU A 36 -22.04 -22.39 10.47
CA LEU A 36 -22.22 -22.75 11.89
C LEU A 36 -23.69 -23.02 12.23
N THR A 37 -24.58 -22.26 11.57
CA THR A 37 -26.04 -22.45 11.60
C THR A 37 -26.60 -22.09 10.22
N GLU A 38 -27.93 -22.26 10.03
CA GLU A 38 -28.61 -21.83 8.78
C GLU A 38 -28.48 -20.31 8.52
N ALA A 39 -28.21 -19.52 9.56
CA ALA A 39 -28.12 -18.06 9.45
C ALA A 39 -26.71 -17.50 9.70
N LEU A 40 -25.75 -18.32 10.16
CA LEU A 40 -24.41 -17.85 10.53
C LEU A 40 -23.34 -18.65 9.81
N THR A 41 -22.58 -17.94 8.96
CA THR A 41 -21.42 -18.48 8.23
C THR A 41 -20.15 -17.84 8.75
N VAL A 42 -19.13 -18.65 9.00
CA VAL A 42 -17.76 -18.20 9.23
C VAL A 42 -16.91 -18.50 8.00
N THR A 43 -16.15 -17.52 7.57
CA THR A 43 -15.15 -17.67 6.51
C THR A 43 -13.78 -17.36 7.08
N ALA A 44 -12.82 -18.26 6.90
CA ALA A 44 -11.44 -18.06 7.30
C ALA A 44 -10.51 -18.31 6.13
N GLY A 45 -9.54 -17.44 5.95
CA GLY A 45 -8.58 -17.53 4.86
C GLY A 45 -7.24 -16.95 5.24
N GLY A 46 -6.29 -17.12 4.34
CA GLY A 46 -4.97 -16.54 4.49
C GLY A 46 -4.17 -16.63 3.21
N ARG A 47 -3.16 -15.80 3.14
CA ARG A 47 -2.19 -15.74 2.05
C ARG A 47 -0.79 -15.76 2.64
N PHE A 48 0.01 -16.70 2.22
CA PHE A 48 1.46 -16.68 2.38
C PHE A 48 2.08 -16.05 1.13
N TYR A 49 3.07 -15.19 1.32
CA TYR A 49 3.81 -14.57 0.23
C TYR A 49 5.31 -14.56 0.53
N ASP A 50 6.07 -14.57 -0.54
CA ASP A 50 7.52 -14.38 -0.56
C ASP A 50 7.84 -13.52 -1.78
N PHE A 51 8.67 -12.46 -1.62
CA PHE A 51 9.06 -11.62 -2.73
C PHE A 51 10.53 -11.22 -2.65
N GLU A 52 11.09 -10.98 -3.83
CA GLU A 52 12.43 -10.41 -4.03
C GLU A 52 12.37 -9.36 -5.14
N GLU A 53 12.88 -8.17 -4.87
CA GLU A 53 13.03 -7.08 -5.83
C GLU A 53 14.51 -6.77 -6.03
N ASP A 54 15.00 -6.96 -7.26
CA ASP A 54 16.30 -6.49 -7.72
C ASP A 54 16.13 -5.12 -8.36
N ARG A 55 16.91 -4.16 -7.88
CA ARG A 55 16.89 -2.79 -8.36
C ARG A 55 18.26 -2.38 -8.88
N THR A 56 18.29 -1.71 -10.03
CA THR A 56 19.49 -1.05 -10.54
C THR A 56 19.13 0.37 -10.91
N ILE A 57 19.85 1.33 -10.35
CA ILE A 57 19.68 2.76 -10.59
C ILE A 57 20.97 3.30 -11.17
N SER A 58 20.88 3.93 -12.35
CA SER A 58 21.98 4.70 -12.95
C SER A 58 21.53 6.12 -13.15
N SER A 59 22.29 7.10 -12.65
CA SER A 59 21.96 8.51 -12.82
C SER A 59 23.16 9.31 -13.30
N GLY A 60 22.92 10.41 -14.00
CA GLY A 60 23.95 11.31 -14.51
C GLY A 60 23.40 12.72 -14.78
N GLY A 61 24.30 13.67 -14.93
CA GLY A 61 23.98 15.08 -15.14
C GLY A 61 24.42 15.98 -13.98
N LEU A 62 24.21 17.29 -14.13
CA LEU A 62 24.70 18.30 -13.16
C LEU A 62 24.07 18.14 -11.76
N PHE A 63 22.84 17.65 -11.70
CA PHE A 63 22.08 17.46 -10.45
C PHE A 63 21.98 15.99 -10.05
N ALA A 64 22.71 15.11 -10.71
CA ALA A 64 22.85 13.73 -10.27
C ALA A 64 23.97 13.58 -9.24
N ASN A 65 24.00 12.45 -8.54
CA ASN A 65 25.04 12.12 -7.57
C ASN A 65 26.35 11.63 -8.24
N GLY A 66 26.62 12.09 -9.46
CA GLY A 66 27.86 11.94 -10.21
C GLY A 66 28.10 10.56 -10.80
N ASP A 67 28.09 9.52 -10.03
CA ASP A 67 28.49 8.16 -10.41
C ASP A 67 27.62 7.07 -9.78
N SER A 68 26.39 7.41 -9.45
CA SER A 68 25.49 6.45 -8.81
C SER A 68 25.01 5.39 -9.79
N ASN A 69 25.72 4.26 -9.76
CA ASN A 69 25.25 2.98 -10.29
C ASN A 69 24.95 2.09 -9.09
N VAL A 70 23.78 2.24 -8.51
CA VAL A 70 23.36 1.51 -7.31
C VAL A 70 22.68 0.21 -7.74
N LYS A 71 23.13 -0.89 -7.15
CA LYS A 71 22.42 -2.17 -7.21
C LYS A 71 22.01 -2.54 -5.81
N ASP A 72 20.74 -2.87 -5.66
CA ASP A 72 20.15 -3.20 -4.38
C ASP A 72 19.14 -4.33 -4.55
N THR A 73 19.00 -5.17 -3.53
CA THR A 73 18.02 -6.26 -3.48
C THR A 73 17.25 -6.12 -2.17
N THR A 74 15.95 -6.10 -2.28
CA THR A 74 15.02 -6.10 -1.14
C THR A 74 14.19 -7.37 -1.19
N SER A 75 14.03 -8.04 -0.06
CA SER A 75 13.20 -9.24 0.05
C SER A 75 12.38 -9.21 1.32
N SER A 76 11.20 -9.81 1.27
CA SER A 76 10.33 -10.02 2.44
C SER A 76 9.41 -11.20 2.21
N ASP A 77 9.00 -11.82 3.31
CA ASP A 77 7.99 -12.86 3.33
C ASP A 77 6.97 -12.61 4.45
N GLY A 78 5.83 -13.24 4.35
CA GLY A 78 4.81 -13.09 5.38
C GLY A 78 3.54 -13.87 5.16
N PHE A 79 2.67 -13.79 6.16
CA PHE A 79 1.34 -14.40 6.14
C PHE A 79 0.29 -13.36 6.53
N THR A 80 -0.76 -13.24 5.71
CA THR A 80 -1.89 -12.34 5.94
C THR A 80 -3.17 -13.13 6.16
N PRO A 81 -3.69 -13.22 7.40
CA PRO A 81 -4.94 -13.87 7.72
C PRO A 81 -6.16 -13.00 7.44
N ARG A 82 -7.31 -13.64 7.25
CA ARG A 82 -8.64 -13.02 7.17
C ARG A 82 -9.66 -13.91 7.85
N VAL A 83 -10.53 -13.30 8.63
CA VAL A 83 -11.73 -13.95 9.19
C VAL A 83 -12.93 -13.05 8.94
N LEU A 84 -14.02 -13.64 8.46
CA LEU A 84 -15.30 -12.98 8.23
C LEU A 84 -16.41 -13.80 8.89
N LEU A 85 -17.28 -13.12 9.60
CA LEU A 85 -18.57 -13.64 10.08
C LEU A 85 -19.68 -12.98 9.27
N SER A 86 -20.57 -13.77 8.72
CA SER A 86 -21.78 -13.33 8.02
C SER A 86 -22.99 -13.89 8.74
N TYR A 87 -23.90 -13.01 9.17
CA TYR A 87 -25.12 -13.38 9.86
C TYR A 87 -26.35 -12.86 9.10
N ASP A 88 -27.16 -13.77 8.58
CA ASP A 88 -28.43 -13.46 7.93
C ASP A 88 -29.51 -13.21 9.01
N ALA A 89 -29.63 -11.94 9.41
CA ALA A 89 -30.57 -11.54 10.45
C ALA A 89 -32.02 -11.70 9.99
N THR A 90 -32.27 -11.53 8.70
CA THR A 90 -33.54 -11.80 8.00
C THR A 90 -33.26 -12.18 6.54
N ASP A 91 -34.27 -12.57 5.78
CA ASP A 91 -34.16 -12.84 4.34
C ASP A 91 -33.66 -11.65 3.50
N THR A 92 -33.63 -10.46 4.09
CA THR A 92 -33.30 -9.20 3.40
C THR A 92 -32.18 -8.43 4.06
N ILE A 93 -31.67 -8.85 5.21
CA ILE A 93 -30.65 -8.17 5.99
C ILE A 93 -29.54 -9.14 6.39
N THR A 94 -28.34 -8.88 5.94
CA THR A 94 -27.11 -9.59 6.37
C THR A 94 -26.22 -8.63 7.15
N LEU A 95 -25.75 -9.04 8.32
CA LEU A 95 -24.74 -8.39 9.12
C LEU A 95 -23.40 -9.06 8.89
N ASN A 96 -22.33 -8.28 8.81
CA ASN A 96 -20.99 -8.79 8.60
C ASN A 96 -20.03 -8.22 9.65
N ALA A 97 -19.07 -9.03 10.08
CA ALA A 97 -17.94 -8.57 10.88
C ALA A 97 -16.67 -9.25 10.35
N GLN A 98 -15.63 -8.48 10.05
CA GLN A 98 -14.38 -9.04 9.57
C GLN A 98 -13.17 -8.45 10.28
N ALA A 99 -12.12 -9.27 10.36
CA ALA A 99 -10.77 -8.85 10.67
C ALA A 99 -9.84 -9.41 9.59
N SER A 100 -9.04 -8.55 8.97
CA SER A 100 -8.13 -8.95 7.90
C SER A 100 -6.81 -8.20 8.00
N GLN A 101 -5.72 -8.89 7.70
CA GLN A 101 -4.40 -8.28 7.60
C GLN A 101 -4.06 -7.97 6.15
N GLY A 102 -3.57 -6.75 5.90
CA GLY A 102 -2.95 -6.32 4.66
C GLY A 102 -1.49 -5.94 4.87
N PHE A 103 -0.76 -5.72 3.78
CA PHE A 103 0.62 -5.27 3.82
C PHE A 103 0.96 -4.45 2.57
N ARG A 104 2.01 -3.63 2.70
CA ARG A 104 2.71 -2.98 1.59
C ARG A 104 4.18 -3.31 1.72
N LEU A 105 4.79 -3.75 0.62
CA LEU A 105 6.18 -4.18 0.60
C LEU A 105 7.12 -3.01 0.88
N GLY A 106 8.18 -3.28 1.63
CA GLY A 106 9.30 -2.39 1.79
C GLY A 106 10.11 -2.22 0.51
N GLY A 107 11.12 -1.39 0.55
CA GLY A 107 11.96 -1.12 -0.61
C GLY A 107 13.17 -0.29 -0.28
N GLY A 108 13.93 0.05 -1.32
CA GLY A 108 15.07 0.94 -1.19
C GLY A 108 14.73 2.37 -1.60
N ASN A 109 15.34 3.34 -0.93
CA ASN A 109 15.30 4.73 -1.35
C ASN A 109 16.34 5.01 -2.43
N ASP A 110 16.05 5.98 -3.27
CA ASP A 110 17.04 6.49 -4.22
C ASP A 110 18.17 7.20 -3.46
N PRO A 111 19.42 7.10 -3.93
CA PRO A 111 20.51 7.79 -3.31
C PRO A 111 20.25 9.30 -3.24
N LEU A 112 20.57 9.91 -2.10
CA LEU A 112 20.51 11.36 -1.97
C LEU A 112 21.47 12.03 -2.95
N ASN A 113 21.07 13.17 -3.50
CA ASN A 113 21.96 14.01 -4.29
C ASN A 113 22.90 14.79 -3.37
N VAL A 114 23.88 14.09 -2.83
CA VAL A 114 24.85 14.61 -1.82
C VAL A 114 25.48 15.96 -2.21
N PRO A 115 25.87 16.21 -3.47
CA PRO A 115 26.41 17.52 -3.84
C PRO A 115 25.47 18.72 -3.62
N LEU A 116 24.16 18.47 -3.53
CA LEU A 116 23.17 19.52 -3.25
C LEU A 116 22.79 19.59 -1.77
N CYS A 117 23.08 18.54 -0.99
CA CYS A 117 22.71 18.46 0.41
C CYS A 117 23.48 19.46 1.27
N SER A 118 22.78 20.19 2.14
CA SER A 118 23.43 20.81 3.28
C SER A 118 23.98 19.72 4.23
N PRO A 119 25.04 19.99 5.00
CA PRO A 119 25.55 19.03 5.98
C PRO A 119 24.49 18.58 6.99
N GLN A 120 23.53 19.46 7.32
CA GLN A 120 22.43 19.15 8.24
C GLN A 120 21.46 18.15 7.61
N ASP A 121 21.03 18.40 6.36
CA ASP A 121 20.09 17.52 5.67
C ASP A 121 20.72 16.15 5.37
N GLN A 122 21.99 16.13 5.00
CA GLN A 122 22.72 14.88 4.82
C GLN A 122 22.80 14.08 6.13
N ALA A 123 22.98 14.73 7.27
CA ALA A 123 23.01 14.05 8.57
C ALA A 123 21.63 13.49 8.96
N ILE A 124 20.55 14.20 8.62
CA ILE A 124 19.17 13.78 8.91
C ILE A 124 18.73 12.64 7.98
N PHE A 125 18.93 12.81 6.67
CA PHE A 125 18.31 11.96 5.66
C PHE A 125 19.23 10.86 5.11
N GLY A 126 20.55 10.97 5.29
CA GLY A 126 21.55 10.05 4.73
C GLY A 126 21.47 8.62 5.27
N GLY A 127 20.80 8.41 6.41
CA GLY A 127 20.61 7.09 7.01
C GLY A 127 19.44 6.28 6.43
N PHE A 128 18.54 6.91 5.67
CA PHE A 128 17.35 6.25 5.13
C PHE A 128 17.62 5.60 3.76
N GLN A 129 18.43 4.54 3.72
CA GLN A 129 18.76 3.85 2.48
C GLN A 129 17.64 2.90 2.06
N SER A 130 16.87 2.37 3.00
CA SER A 130 15.76 1.45 2.79
C SER A 130 14.66 1.67 3.82
N TYR A 131 13.49 1.13 3.54
CA TYR A 131 12.33 1.14 4.43
C TYR A 131 11.72 -0.26 4.46
N GLY A 132 11.14 -0.63 5.60
CA GLY A 132 10.54 -1.93 5.84
C GLY A 132 9.11 -2.05 5.31
N ASP A 133 8.57 -3.26 5.41
CA ASP A 133 7.17 -3.53 5.11
C ASP A 133 6.26 -2.77 6.07
N GLU A 134 5.18 -2.25 5.52
CA GLU A 134 4.04 -1.75 6.27
C GLU A 134 3.02 -2.88 6.43
N LYS A 135 2.45 -3.03 7.62
CA LYS A 135 1.39 -3.99 7.91
C LYS A 135 0.17 -3.26 8.48
N LEU A 136 -0.99 -3.71 8.11
CA LEU A 136 -2.24 -3.17 8.64
C LEU A 136 -3.20 -4.28 9.06
N TRP A 137 -3.96 -4.02 10.12
CA TRP A 137 -5.15 -4.77 10.48
C TRP A 137 -6.38 -3.92 10.22
N ASN A 138 -7.29 -4.43 9.39
CA ASN A 138 -8.60 -3.83 9.19
C ASN A 138 -9.66 -4.61 9.94
N TYR A 139 -10.39 -3.92 10.81
CA TYR A 139 -11.55 -4.41 11.53
C TYR A 139 -12.77 -3.67 10.99
N GLU A 140 -13.77 -4.43 10.56
CA GLU A 140 -14.95 -3.87 9.94
C GLU A 140 -16.21 -4.57 10.44
N VAL A 141 -17.25 -3.80 10.69
CA VAL A 141 -18.60 -4.28 10.91
C VAL A 141 -19.54 -3.59 9.92
N GLY A 142 -20.43 -4.35 9.30
CA GLY A 142 -21.27 -3.82 8.25
C GLY A 142 -22.64 -4.47 8.21
N MET A 143 -23.53 -3.83 7.47
CA MET A 143 -24.87 -4.31 7.17
C MET A 143 -25.14 -4.16 5.68
N LYS A 144 -25.72 -5.19 5.10
CA LYS A 144 -26.29 -5.19 3.75
C LYS A 144 -27.78 -5.43 3.86
N ALA A 145 -28.58 -4.55 3.30
CA ALA A 145 -30.02 -4.68 3.27
C ALA A 145 -30.54 -4.55 1.83
N LYS A 146 -31.48 -5.39 1.47
CA LYS A 146 -32.14 -5.34 0.16
C LYS A 146 -33.64 -5.55 0.33
N THR A 147 -34.41 -4.56 -0.04
CA THR A 147 -35.88 -4.63 0.02
C THR A 147 -36.49 -4.05 -1.25
N GLY A 148 -37.20 -4.90 -2.01
CA GLY A 148 -37.82 -4.50 -3.28
C GLY A 148 -36.78 -3.89 -4.24
N THR A 149 -36.92 -2.59 -4.50
CA THR A 149 -36.07 -1.81 -5.43
C THR A 149 -34.93 -1.05 -4.74
N VAL A 150 -34.77 -1.22 -3.42
CA VAL A 150 -33.77 -0.49 -2.62
C VAL A 150 -32.70 -1.48 -2.12
N THR A 151 -31.43 -1.07 -2.27
CA THR A 151 -30.28 -1.71 -1.61
C THR A 151 -29.61 -0.69 -0.70
N PHE A 152 -29.25 -1.08 0.50
CA PHE A 152 -28.53 -0.24 1.45
C PHE A 152 -27.36 -1.03 2.05
N ASN A 153 -26.15 -0.50 1.90
CA ASN A 153 -24.96 -1.04 2.51
C ASN A 153 -24.36 0.03 3.44
N THR A 154 -23.91 -0.39 4.60
CA THR A 154 -23.16 0.49 5.50
C THR A 154 -22.08 -0.32 6.21
N ALA A 155 -20.96 0.34 6.50
CA ALA A 155 -19.87 -0.23 7.25
C ALA A 155 -19.27 0.80 8.21
N ALA A 156 -18.80 0.32 9.35
CA ALA A 156 -17.88 1.04 10.23
C ALA A 156 -16.56 0.28 10.24
N PHE A 157 -15.46 1.00 10.06
CA PHE A 157 -14.13 0.40 10.04
C PHE A 157 -13.17 1.09 11.00
N TYR A 158 -12.20 0.32 11.45
CA TYR A 158 -11.01 0.76 12.15
C TYR A 158 -9.81 0.02 11.56
N THR A 159 -8.83 0.79 11.09
CA THR A 159 -7.58 0.24 10.55
C THR A 159 -6.42 0.67 11.43
N ASP A 160 -5.69 -0.30 11.94
CA ASP A 160 -4.44 -0.14 12.68
C ASP A 160 -3.28 -0.41 11.73
N ILE A 161 -2.33 0.53 11.61
CA ILE A 161 -1.23 0.48 10.66
C ILE A 161 0.07 0.52 11.43
N GLN A 162 0.90 -0.50 11.22
CA GLN A 162 2.24 -0.62 11.77
C GLN A 162 3.26 -0.33 10.68
N ASP A 163 4.31 0.38 11.04
CA ASP A 163 5.40 0.75 10.13
C ASP A 163 4.89 1.49 8.87
N LEU A 164 3.95 2.45 9.04
CA LEU A 164 3.38 3.23 7.95
C LEU A 164 4.49 3.87 7.10
N GLN A 165 4.50 3.56 5.81
CA GLN A 165 5.44 4.14 4.86
C GLN A 165 5.01 5.56 4.48
N VAL A 166 5.82 6.54 4.88
CA VAL A 166 5.59 7.96 4.62
C VAL A 166 6.68 8.49 3.70
N THR A 167 6.30 9.25 2.68
CA THR A 167 7.24 9.91 1.77
C THR A 167 7.35 11.39 2.13
N LEU A 168 8.57 11.90 2.22
CA LEU A 168 8.83 13.33 2.38
C LEU A 168 10.02 13.79 1.55
N ASP A 169 10.10 15.10 1.35
CA ASP A 169 11.23 15.74 0.66
C ASP A 169 12.45 15.80 1.59
N ALA A 170 13.60 15.39 1.08
CA ALA A 170 14.86 15.36 1.82
C ALA A 170 15.56 16.73 1.82
N GLY A 171 14.83 17.79 2.09
CA GLY A 171 15.35 19.16 2.23
C GLY A 171 16.15 19.64 1.02
N SER A 172 17.35 20.16 1.26
CA SER A 172 18.23 20.66 0.20
C SER A 172 18.79 19.57 -0.72
N CYS A 173 18.63 18.28 -0.37
CA CYS A 173 19.16 17.16 -1.16
C CYS A 173 18.43 16.95 -2.48
N SER A 174 17.35 17.67 -2.76
CA SER A 174 16.56 17.57 -3.99
C SER A 174 16.12 16.14 -4.31
N SER A 175 15.84 15.37 -3.27
CA SER A 175 15.42 13.95 -3.31
C SER A 175 14.20 13.75 -2.45
N ARG A 176 13.53 12.64 -2.65
CA ARG A 176 12.47 12.15 -1.77
C ARG A 176 12.95 10.88 -1.09
N ILE A 177 12.55 10.72 0.16
CA ILE A 177 12.78 9.49 0.91
C ILE A 177 11.47 8.93 1.43
N VAL A 178 11.42 7.62 1.51
CA VAL A 178 10.39 6.86 2.23
C VAL A 178 11.00 6.37 3.53
N PHE A 179 10.26 6.45 4.62
CA PHE A 179 10.63 5.88 5.91
C PHE A 179 9.39 5.35 6.62
N ASN A 180 9.58 4.51 7.61
CA ASN A 180 8.49 3.94 8.39
C ASN A 180 8.20 4.82 9.61
N VAL A 181 6.92 5.08 9.86
CA VAL A 181 6.39 5.64 11.11
C VAL A 181 5.79 4.49 11.90
N GLU A 182 6.11 4.40 13.19
CA GLU A 182 5.82 3.23 14.01
C GLU A 182 4.35 2.83 14.00
N GLU A 183 3.44 3.79 14.22
CA GLU A 183 2.01 3.52 14.31
C GLU A 183 1.18 4.64 13.67
N ALA A 184 0.12 4.24 13.01
CA ALA A 184 -0.95 5.11 12.54
C ALA A 184 -2.27 4.37 12.57
N HIS A 185 -3.38 5.10 12.65
CA HIS A 185 -4.70 4.49 12.54
C HIS A 185 -5.66 5.37 11.77
N THR A 186 -6.67 4.75 11.19
CA THR A 186 -7.80 5.45 10.59
C THR A 186 -9.09 4.74 10.96
N ALA A 187 -10.17 5.51 11.10
CA ALA A 187 -11.49 4.98 11.38
C ALA A 187 -12.54 5.78 10.61
N GLY A 188 -13.59 5.13 10.18
CA GLY A 188 -14.63 5.79 9.41
C GLY A 188 -15.93 5.01 9.36
N LEU A 189 -16.91 5.68 8.73
CA LEU A 189 -18.23 5.14 8.40
C LEU A 189 -18.43 5.30 6.90
N GLU A 190 -18.98 4.27 6.27
CA GLU A 190 -19.35 4.27 4.86
C GLU A 190 -20.82 3.89 4.72
N ALA A 191 -21.50 4.51 3.78
CA ALA A 191 -22.88 4.18 3.43
C ALA A 191 -23.11 4.29 1.93
N GLU A 192 -23.79 3.31 1.38
CA GLU A 192 -24.22 3.27 -0.01
C GLU A 192 -25.72 2.97 -0.09
N LEU A 193 -26.43 3.75 -0.89
CA LEU A 193 -27.84 3.56 -1.20
C LEU A 193 -28.01 3.39 -2.71
N GLY A 194 -28.57 2.27 -3.11
CA GLY A 194 -29.04 2.02 -4.48
C GLY A 194 -30.55 2.00 -4.53
N TRP A 195 -31.15 2.69 -5.51
CA TRP A 195 -32.59 2.72 -5.70
C TRP A 195 -32.95 2.59 -7.18
N SER A 196 -33.84 1.64 -7.49
CA SER A 196 -34.34 1.39 -8.83
C SER A 196 -35.85 1.73 -8.90
N PRO A 197 -36.21 3.04 -9.01
CA PRO A 197 -37.61 3.46 -8.95
C PRO A 197 -38.46 3.05 -10.14
N ALA A 198 -37.84 2.76 -11.29
CA ALA A 198 -38.51 2.34 -12.51
C ALA A 198 -37.59 1.46 -13.37
N ASP A 199 -38.16 0.71 -14.31
CA ASP A 199 -37.40 -0.10 -15.24
C ASP A 199 -36.39 0.75 -16.03
N GLY A 200 -35.13 0.33 -16.04
CA GLY A 200 -34.04 1.03 -16.73
C GLY A 200 -33.48 2.27 -15.99
N LEU A 201 -33.99 2.63 -14.80
CA LEU A 201 -33.45 3.72 -13.97
C LEU A 201 -32.87 3.19 -12.67
N VAL A 202 -31.58 3.45 -12.45
CA VAL A 202 -30.88 3.15 -11.20
C VAL A 202 -30.26 4.45 -10.69
N LEU A 203 -30.52 4.79 -9.43
CA LEU A 203 -29.91 5.91 -8.71
C LEU A 203 -29.02 5.35 -7.62
N SER A 204 -27.80 5.90 -7.49
CA SER A 204 -26.82 5.47 -6.48
C SER A 204 -26.29 6.68 -5.72
N PHE A 205 -26.19 6.55 -4.40
CA PHE A 205 -25.62 7.55 -3.50
C PHE A 205 -24.59 6.86 -2.61
N ALA A 206 -23.42 7.46 -2.46
CA ALA A 206 -22.37 6.98 -1.56
C ALA A 206 -21.86 8.14 -0.71
N ALA A 207 -21.49 7.84 0.52
CA ALA A 207 -20.89 8.77 1.47
C ALA A 207 -19.89 8.04 2.37
N SER A 208 -18.81 8.71 2.72
CA SER A 208 -17.80 8.25 3.67
C SER A 208 -17.32 9.42 4.54
#